data_77aa4f8316b79841e4848faaf207c2b7
#
_entry.id   77aa4f8316b79841e4848faaf207c2b7
#
_cell.length_a   1.000
_cell.length_b   1.000
_cell.length_c   1.000
_cell.angle_alpha   90.00
_cell.angle_beta   90.00
_cell.angle_gamma   90.00
#
_symmetry.space_group_name_H-M   'P 1'
#
loop_
_entity.id
_entity.type
_entity.pdbx_description
1 polymer ?
#
loop_
_entity_poly.entity_id
_entity_poly.type
_entity_poly.pdbx_seq_one_letter_code
_entity_poly.pdbx_strand_id
1 'polypeptide(L)'
;MAAISRREFIKKVATDTAVAGFMVAGAVELHANPLGLPIGSQTYPHRAMLKQDFPGLMKQLADLGVQRIELCSPLGYADFAGLAKGAEVKKILADHGLICESAHFSMKELRQTQEASIAWAKEVGVTQMITATLGAGNTPTMDDVKRAADEYNKIAAVAAKAGIQQGLHNEGFEVSSVEGKRTYDILMELLDPKLVKFQFQMSTIRYGFDAAEYFMKYPGRFFSMHLQDWNPETKTTVAVGKGSIDWKKVFTAAKTGGVKDYYIEQNMEMTKEGVAFLKALKV
;
A
#
# COMPACT_ATOMS: atom_id res chain seq x y z
N MET A 1 4.53 9.43 54.85
CA MET A 1 4.22 10.02 53.53
C MET A 1 2.95 9.42 53.01
N ALA A 2 1.85 10.16 52.95
CA ALA A 2 0.55 9.66 52.55
C ALA A 2 0.48 9.52 51.01
N ALA A 3 -0.02 8.39 50.54
CA ALA A 3 -0.18 8.10 49.10
C ALA A 3 -1.31 8.96 48.51
N ILE A 4 -1.00 9.74 47.52
CA ILE A 4 -1.97 10.56 46.77
C ILE A 4 -2.85 9.64 45.93
N SER A 5 -4.18 9.77 46.02
CA SER A 5 -5.11 8.97 45.25
C SER A 5 -5.09 9.33 43.77
N ARG A 6 -5.40 8.36 42.88
CA ARG A 6 -5.49 8.56 41.42
C ARG A 6 -6.36 9.76 41.01
N ARG A 7 -7.38 10.06 41.80
CA ARG A 7 -8.33 11.16 41.57
C ARG A 7 -7.75 12.54 41.90
N GLU A 8 -6.85 12.61 42.88
CA GLU A 8 -6.11 13.85 43.24
C GLU A 8 -4.95 14.12 42.31
N PHE A 9 -4.28 13.08 41.78
CA PHE A 9 -3.27 13.20 40.76
C PHE A 9 -3.82 13.81 39.45
N ILE A 10 -5.01 13.33 39.02
CA ILE A 10 -5.66 13.86 37.79
C ILE A 10 -6.11 15.32 37.99
N LYS A 11 -6.55 15.71 39.18
CA LYS A 11 -6.91 17.12 39.47
C LYS A 11 -5.69 18.04 39.52
N LYS A 12 -4.55 17.57 39.97
CA LYS A 12 -3.32 18.39 40.09
C LYS A 12 -2.62 18.61 38.75
N VAL A 13 -2.76 17.69 37.79
CA VAL A 13 -2.24 17.84 36.42
C VAL A 13 -3.09 18.81 35.58
N ALA A 14 -4.35 19.05 35.95
CA ALA A 14 -5.26 19.95 35.23
C ALA A 14 -5.11 21.45 35.63
N THR A 15 -4.34 21.80 36.67
CA THR A 15 -4.26 23.18 37.18
C THR A 15 -2.93 23.87 36.93
N ASP A 16 -1.88 23.19 36.48
CA ASP A 16 -0.53 23.79 36.37
C ASP A 16 0.03 23.96 34.95
N THR A 17 -0.82 23.92 33.91
CA THR A 17 -0.34 24.26 32.55
C THR A 17 -1.31 25.21 31.85
N ALA A 18 -1.32 26.45 32.25
CA ALA A 18 -1.76 27.56 31.41
C ALA A 18 -0.65 27.87 30.40
N VAL A 19 -0.50 27.06 29.36
CA VAL A 19 0.18 27.42 28.13
C VAL A 19 -0.90 27.75 27.11
N ALA A 20 -1.02 29.04 26.77
CA ALA A 20 -1.83 29.52 25.68
C ALA A 20 -1.30 28.94 24.37
N GLY A 21 -1.78 27.75 24.03
CA GLY A 21 -1.65 27.14 22.69
C GLY A 21 -2.95 27.39 21.96
N PHE A 22 -2.89 28.11 20.86
CA PHE A 22 -3.99 28.23 19.89
C PHE A 22 -4.45 26.83 19.49
N MET A 23 -5.51 26.36 20.13
CA MET A 23 -6.28 25.24 19.58
C MET A 23 -7.09 25.80 18.41
N VAL A 24 -6.56 25.65 17.20
CA VAL A 24 -7.41 25.57 16.03
C VAL A 24 -8.18 24.27 16.17
N ALA A 25 -9.34 24.36 16.78
CA ALA A 25 -10.34 23.29 16.77
C ALA A 25 -10.98 23.27 15.37
N GLY A 26 -10.21 22.83 14.38
CA GLY A 26 -10.79 22.16 13.23
C GLY A 26 -11.34 20.85 13.79
N ALA A 27 -12.66 20.71 13.89
CA ALA A 27 -13.28 19.40 14.01
C ALA A 27 -12.78 18.59 12.82
N VAL A 28 -11.76 17.77 13.02
CA VAL A 28 -11.47 16.67 12.10
C VAL A 28 -12.72 15.79 12.21
N GLU A 29 -13.64 15.93 11.25
CA GLU A 29 -14.65 14.91 11.04
C GLU A 29 -13.84 13.61 10.92
N LEU A 30 -13.92 12.79 11.95
CA LEU A 30 -13.47 11.42 11.91
C LEU A 30 -14.42 10.71 10.91
N HIS A 31 -14.16 10.91 9.63
CA HIS A 31 -14.75 10.07 8.63
C HIS A 31 -14.29 8.66 8.96
N ALA A 32 -15.25 7.79 9.22
CA ALA A 32 -15.00 6.39 9.51
C ALA A 32 -14.57 5.71 8.21
N ASN A 33 -13.34 5.97 7.76
CA ASN A 33 -12.75 5.27 6.62
C ASN A 33 -12.79 3.76 6.91
N PRO A 34 -12.90 2.90 5.89
CA PRO A 34 -12.83 1.46 6.08
C PRO A 34 -11.63 1.05 6.95
N LEU A 35 -11.84 0.14 7.89
CA LEU A 35 -10.85 -0.32 8.88
C LEU A 35 -10.37 0.77 9.86
N GLY A 36 -10.89 1.98 9.82
CA GLY A 36 -10.33 3.12 10.56
C GLY A 36 -8.95 3.57 10.06
N LEU A 37 -8.58 3.20 8.83
CA LEU A 37 -7.28 3.49 8.24
C LEU A 37 -7.35 4.71 7.28
N PRO A 38 -6.24 5.46 7.12
CA PRO A 38 -6.12 6.51 6.13
C PRO A 38 -6.34 6.00 4.71
N ILE A 39 -7.02 6.78 3.86
CA ILE A 39 -7.16 6.47 2.44
C ILE A 39 -5.83 6.73 1.74
N GLY A 40 -5.33 5.71 1.02
CA GLY A 40 -4.13 5.79 0.22
C GLY A 40 -4.39 5.93 -1.28
N SER A 41 -3.41 6.47 -2.02
CA SER A 41 -3.37 6.46 -3.48
C SER A 41 -2.02 5.99 -3.98
N GLN A 42 -2.05 5.02 -4.90
CA GLN A 42 -0.87 4.62 -5.66
C GLN A 42 -0.67 5.57 -6.84
N THR A 43 0.56 6.01 -7.08
CA THR A 43 0.85 7.11 -8.00
C THR A 43 1.18 6.69 -9.44
N TYR A 44 1.30 5.40 -9.72
CA TYR A 44 1.60 4.93 -11.07
C TYR A 44 0.57 5.37 -12.13
N PRO A 45 -0.76 5.33 -11.86
CA PRO A 45 -1.75 5.87 -12.80
C PRO A 45 -1.62 7.37 -13.02
N HIS A 46 -1.01 8.09 -12.08
CA HIS A 46 -0.79 9.55 -12.13
C HIS A 46 0.60 9.94 -12.65
N ARG A 47 1.44 8.99 -13.12
CA ARG A 47 2.85 9.22 -13.45
C ARG A 47 3.11 10.37 -14.44
N ALA A 48 2.19 10.60 -15.39
CA ALA A 48 2.31 11.73 -16.32
C ALA A 48 2.19 13.09 -15.61
N MET A 49 1.21 13.22 -14.69
CA MET A 49 1.04 14.40 -13.85
C MET A 49 2.21 14.56 -12.86
N LEU A 50 2.62 13.47 -12.23
CA LEU A 50 3.75 13.41 -11.31
C LEU A 50 5.04 13.94 -11.94
N LYS A 51 5.32 13.53 -13.17
CA LYS A 51 6.49 13.96 -13.93
C LYS A 51 6.48 15.44 -14.27
N GLN A 52 5.30 16.03 -14.48
CA GLN A 52 5.13 17.45 -14.79
C GLN A 52 5.18 18.33 -13.54
N ASP A 53 4.46 17.95 -12.48
CA ASP A 53 4.32 18.71 -11.24
C ASP A 53 4.02 17.79 -10.06
N PHE A 54 5.07 17.26 -9.44
CA PHE A 54 4.93 16.39 -8.28
C PHE A 54 4.26 17.09 -7.08
N PRO A 55 4.67 18.32 -6.67
CA PRO A 55 4.00 19.03 -5.58
C PRO A 55 2.53 19.31 -5.84
N GLY A 56 2.20 19.75 -7.07
CA GLY A 56 0.81 20.02 -7.47
C GLY A 56 -0.06 18.76 -7.47
N LEU A 57 0.48 17.61 -7.88
CA LEU A 57 -0.22 16.32 -7.76
C LEU A 57 -0.46 15.95 -6.30
N MET A 58 0.54 16.11 -5.42
CA MET A 58 0.40 15.81 -3.99
C MET A 58 -0.68 16.68 -3.36
N LYS A 59 -0.69 17.97 -3.69
CA LYS A 59 -1.76 18.88 -3.24
C LYS A 59 -3.14 18.40 -3.71
N GLN A 60 -3.31 18.04 -4.98
CA GLN A 60 -4.60 17.57 -5.50
C GLN A 60 -5.09 16.31 -4.77
N LEU A 61 -4.21 15.33 -4.53
CA LEU A 61 -4.56 14.12 -3.81
C LEU A 61 -4.93 14.42 -2.34
N ALA A 62 -4.18 15.29 -1.67
CA ALA A 62 -4.49 15.72 -0.30
C ALA A 62 -5.84 16.45 -0.22
N ASP A 63 -6.13 17.35 -1.16
CA ASP A 63 -7.42 18.07 -1.23
C ASP A 63 -8.62 17.12 -1.40
N LEU A 64 -8.45 15.96 -2.05
CA LEU A 64 -9.47 14.92 -2.12
C LEU A 64 -9.66 14.17 -0.79
N GLY A 65 -8.69 14.25 0.11
CA GLY A 65 -8.69 13.57 1.40
C GLY A 65 -7.89 12.26 1.40
N VAL A 66 -7.00 12.09 0.42
CA VAL A 66 -5.93 11.09 0.48
C VAL A 66 -4.95 11.49 1.56
N GLN A 67 -4.46 10.54 2.35
CA GLN A 67 -3.52 10.76 3.44
C GLN A 67 -2.25 9.93 3.33
N ARG A 68 -2.30 8.85 2.54
CA ARG A 68 -1.15 7.98 2.25
C ARG A 68 -0.85 7.95 0.77
N ILE A 69 0.42 7.98 0.44
CA ILE A 69 0.91 7.86 -0.94
C ILE A 69 1.74 6.60 -1.05
N GLU A 70 1.51 5.86 -2.11
CA GLU A 70 2.43 4.81 -2.54
C GLU A 70 3.11 5.26 -3.83
N LEU A 71 4.43 5.35 -3.80
CA LEU A 71 5.27 5.77 -4.92
C LEU A 71 5.78 4.57 -5.73
N CYS A 72 6.44 4.85 -6.85
CA CYS A 72 7.38 3.93 -7.46
C CYS A 72 8.81 4.47 -7.31
N SER A 73 9.79 3.58 -7.17
CA SER A 73 11.19 3.94 -7.03
C SER A 73 11.72 4.65 -8.28
N PRO A 74 12.47 5.76 -8.13
CA PRO A 74 13.10 6.46 -9.26
C PRO A 74 14.20 5.63 -9.94
N LEU A 75 14.73 4.60 -9.28
CA LEU A 75 15.77 3.73 -9.83
C LEU A 75 15.19 2.64 -10.74
N GLY A 76 13.93 2.23 -10.49
CA GLY A 76 13.27 1.18 -11.26
C GLY A 76 12.23 1.66 -12.27
N TYR A 77 11.75 2.90 -12.12
CA TYR A 77 10.64 3.46 -12.91
C TYR A 77 11.01 4.81 -13.51
N ALA A 78 11.23 4.86 -14.83
CA ALA A 78 11.74 6.04 -15.53
C ALA A 78 10.89 7.32 -15.36
N ASP A 79 9.56 7.18 -15.27
CA ASP A 79 8.67 8.32 -15.06
C ASP A 79 8.78 8.92 -13.65
N PHE A 80 9.42 8.22 -12.72
CA PHE A 80 9.68 8.64 -11.35
C PHE A 80 11.11 9.15 -11.12
N ALA A 81 11.94 9.20 -12.15
CA ALA A 81 13.36 9.61 -12.04
C ALA A 81 13.57 10.97 -11.35
N GLY A 82 12.61 11.89 -11.47
CA GLY A 82 12.63 13.19 -10.77
C GLY A 82 12.56 13.09 -9.25
N LEU A 83 12.19 11.93 -8.69
CA LEU A 83 12.07 11.68 -7.25
C LEU A 83 13.35 11.11 -6.61
N ALA A 84 14.50 11.19 -7.29
CA ALA A 84 15.75 10.58 -6.83
C ALA A 84 16.27 11.10 -5.48
N LYS A 85 15.89 12.31 -5.09
CA LYS A 85 16.26 12.91 -3.79
C LYS A 85 15.17 12.63 -2.76
N GLY A 86 15.28 11.52 -2.05
CA GLY A 86 14.26 11.03 -1.12
C GLY A 86 13.89 12.02 -0.02
N ALA A 87 14.86 12.76 0.53
CA ALA A 87 14.62 13.78 1.55
C ALA A 87 13.75 14.96 1.03
N GLU A 88 13.93 15.38 -0.23
CA GLU A 88 13.07 16.39 -0.86
C GLU A 88 11.66 15.85 -1.08
N VAL A 89 11.54 14.59 -1.53
CA VAL A 89 10.24 13.90 -1.68
C VAL A 89 9.51 13.88 -0.34
N LYS A 90 10.17 13.44 0.73
CA LYS A 90 9.60 13.39 2.08
C LYS A 90 9.09 14.75 2.53
N LYS A 91 9.88 15.81 2.27
CA LYS A 91 9.49 17.19 2.63
C LYS A 91 8.22 17.61 1.87
N ILE A 92 8.16 17.39 0.56
CA ILE A 92 7.00 17.76 -0.26
C ILE A 92 5.74 17.03 0.24
N LEU A 93 5.83 15.74 0.54
CA LEU A 93 4.73 14.98 1.11
C LEU A 93 4.26 15.58 2.44
N ALA A 94 5.20 15.87 3.35
CA ALA A 94 4.89 16.45 4.66
C ALA A 94 4.26 17.85 4.56
N ASP A 95 4.68 18.68 3.61
CA ASP A 95 4.11 20.01 3.35
C ASP A 95 2.61 19.94 2.98
N HIS A 96 2.13 18.78 2.51
CA HIS A 96 0.73 18.52 2.19
C HIS A 96 0.02 17.57 3.18
N GLY A 97 0.66 17.22 4.30
CA GLY A 97 0.10 16.31 5.30
C GLY A 97 0.01 14.86 4.84
N LEU A 98 0.82 14.48 3.84
CA LEU A 98 0.88 13.14 3.27
C LEU A 98 2.06 12.35 3.85
N ILE A 99 1.91 11.03 3.91
CA ILE A 99 2.99 10.10 4.28
C ILE A 99 3.17 9.04 3.20
N CYS A 100 4.41 8.53 3.04
CA CYS A 100 4.74 7.45 2.14
C CYS A 100 5.50 6.36 2.90
N GLU A 101 4.79 5.30 3.27
CA GLU A 101 5.38 4.14 3.96
C GLU A 101 5.55 2.94 3.01
N SER A 102 4.97 3.00 1.81
CA SER A 102 5.02 1.96 0.79
C SER A 102 5.47 2.52 -0.56
N ALA A 103 6.29 1.77 -1.29
CA ALA A 103 6.65 2.09 -2.66
C ALA A 103 6.96 0.82 -3.47
N HIS A 104 6.73 0.89 -4.80
CA HIS A 104 7.05 -0.18 -5.73
C HIS A 104 8.48 -0.12 -6.22
N PHE A 105 9.13 -1.28 -6.27
CA PHE A 105 10.50 -1.50 -6.74
C PHE A 105 10.52 -2.60 -7.78
N SER A 106 11.20 -2.39 -8.90
CA SER A 106 11.28 -3.41 -9.95
C SER A 106 12.25 -4.54 -9.55
N MET A 107 11.98 -5.78 -9.99
CA MET A 107 12.94 -6.88 -9.78
C MET A 107 14.32 -6.60 -10.38
N LYS A 108 14.36 -5.90 -11.53
CA LYS A 108 15.64 -5.50 -12.15
C LYS A 108 16.45 -4.60 -11.22
N GLU A 109 15.82 -3.62 -10.63
CA GLU A 109 16.42 -2.68 -9.67
C GLU A 109 16.95 -3.42 -8.44
N LEU A 110 16.12 -4.30 -7.84
CA LEU A 110 16.50 -5.06 -6.65
C LEU A 110 17.66 -6.03 -6.91
N ARG A 111 17.82 -6.53 -8.13
CA ARG A 111 18.98 -7.33 -8.54
C ARG A 111 20.25 -6.51 -8.69
N GLN A 112 20.16 -5.27 -9.14
CA GLN A 112 21.30 -4.47 -9.57
C GLN A 112 21.74 -3.42 -8.55
N THR A 113 20.79 -2.84 -7.83
CA THR A 113 20.99 -1.63 -7.01
C THR A 113 20.22 -1.67 -5.69
N GLN A 114 20.02 -2.86 -5.09
CA GLN A 114 19.19 -3.01 -3.89
C GLN A 114 19.61 -2.11 -2.73
N GLU A 115 20.91 -1.91 -2.51
CA GLU A 115 21.40 -1.04 -1.43
C GLU A 115 21.01 0.43 -1.67
N ALA A 116 21.12 0.90 -2.91
CA ALA A 116 20.71 2.26 -3.27
C ALA A 116 19.19 2.43 -3.17
N SER A 117 18.43 1.40 -3.56
CA SER A 117 16.96 1.38 -3.40
C SER A 117 16.54 1.45 -1.93
N ILE A 118 17.22 0.71 -1.05
CA ILE A 118 17.01 0.75 0.39
C ILE A 118 17.39 2.13 0.96
N ALA A 119 18.47 2.74 0.51
CA ALA A 119 18.87 4.07 0.95
C ALA A 119 17.81 5.12 0.62
N TRP A 120 17.34 5.13 -0.65
CA TRP A 120 16.25 6.00 -1.07
C TRP A 120 14.96 5.75 -0.27
N ALA A 121 14.58 4.50 -0.08
CA ALA A 121 13.41 4.13 0.70
C ALA A 121 13.45 4.74 2.12
N LYS A 122 14.61 4.65 2.79
CA LYS A 122 14.81 5.23 4.13
C LYS A 122 14.74 6.75 4.14
N GLU A 123 15.29 7.42 3.13
CA GLU A 123 15.22 8.88 3.01
C GLU A 123 13.77 9.37 2.90
N VAL A 124 12.94 8.71 2.09
CA VAL A 124 11.51 9.01 1.95
C VAL A 124 10.73 8.68 3.23
N GLY A 125 11.10 7.61 3.92
CA GLY A 125 10.38 7.06 5.06
C GLY A 125 9.61 5.78 4.73
N VAL A 126 9.92 5.15 3.59
CA VAL A 126 9.33 3.89 3.15
C VAL A 126 9.79 2.75 4.06
N THR A 127 8.85 2.00 4.58
CA THR A 127 9.06 0.80 5.42
C THR A 127 8.64 -0.49 4.72
N GLN A 128 7.95 -0.37 3.58
CA GLN A 128 7.42 -1.47 2.78
C GLN A 128 7.88 -1.33 1.33
N MET A 129 8.77 -2.23 0.88
CA MET A 129 9.25 -2.29 -0.50
C MET A 129 8.47 -3.34 -1.27
N ILE A 130 7.63 -2.91 -2.21
CA ILE A 130 6.73 -3.80 -2.96
C ILE A 130 7.34 -4.10 -4.33
N THR A 131 7.24 -5.35 -4.77
CA THR A 131 7.56 -5.74 -6.13
C THR A 131 6.29 -6.14 -6.86
N ALA A 132 6.03 -5.54 -8.02
CA ALA A 132 4.79 -5.76 -8.77
C ALA A 132 4.70 -7.19 -9.31
N THR A 133 5.82 -7.77 -9.77
CA THR A 133 5.91 -9.14 -10.30
C THR A 133 7.34 -9.67 -10.21
N LEU A 134 7.50 -10.96 -9.94
CA LEU A 134 8.81 -11.62 -9.80
C LEU A 134 9.39 -12.09 -11.12
N GLY A 135 8.56 -12.42 -12.09
CA GLY A 135 8.96 -13.09 -13.30
C GLY A 135 8.58 -12.37 -14.58
N ALA A 136 9.09 -12.90 -15.68
CA ALA A 136 8.71 -12.51 -17.03
C ALA A 136 7.82 -13.59 -17.64
N GLY A 137 6.71 -13.15 -18.26
CA GLY A 137 5.80 -14.04 -18.99
C GLY A 137 4.70 -14.68 -18.14
N ASN A 138 3.75 -15.31 -18.82
CA ASN A 138 2.53 -15.84 -18.23
C ASN A 138 2.46 -17.38 -18.29
N THR A 139 3.57 -18.04 -18.68
CA THR A 139 3.66 -19.50 -18.80
C THR A 139 4.93 -20.02 -18.15
N PRO A 140 5.10 -19.81 -16.81
CA PRO A 140 6.28 -20.29 -16.11
C PRO A 140 6.27 -21.80 -15.96
N THR A 141 7.45 -22.40 -15.84
CA THR A 141 7.63 -23.75 -15.32
C THR A 141 7.66 -23.74 -13.80
N MET A 142 7.50 -24.91 -13.16
CA MET A 142 7.66 -25.03 -11.72
C MET A 142 9.07 -24.60 -11.25
N ASP A 143 10.10 -24.88 -12.04
CA ASP A 143 11.46 -24.46 -11.74
C ASP A 143 11.65 -22.95 -11.84
N ASP A 144 10.93 -22.29 -12.74
CA ASP A 144 10.92 -20.80 -12.78
C ASP A 144 10.32 -20.21 -11.52
N VAL A 145 9.21 -20.79 -11.05
CA VAL A 145 8.55 -20.32 -9.80
C VAL A 145 9.45 -20.55 -8.59
N LYS A 146 10.07 -21.71 -8.47
CA LYS A 146 11.01 -22.00 -7.36
C LYS A 146 12.20 -21.05 -7.38
N ARG A 147 12.83 -20.86 -8.55
CA ARG A 147 13.97 -19.92 -8.66
C ARG A 147 13.58 -18.49 -8.29
N ALA A 148 12.43 -18.03 -8.76
CA ALA A 148 11.92 -16.70 -8.42
C ALA A 148 11.67 -16.54 -6.91
N ALA A 149 11.08 -17.55 -6.27
CA ALA A 149 10.84 -17.53 -4.83
C ALA A 149 12.15 -17.55 -4.02
N ASP A 150 13.11 -18.40 -4.39
CA ASP A 150 14.43 -18.47 -3.73
C ASP A 150 15.21 -17.16 -3.85
N GLU A 151 15.19 -16.54 -5.04
CA GLU A 151 15.80 -15.23 -5.27
C GLU A 151 15.13 -14.15 -4.42
N TYR A 152 13.79 -14.12 -4.42
CA TYR A 152 13.05 -13.11 -3.69
C TYR A 152 13.17 -13.22 -2.17
N ASN A 153 13.26 -14.44 -1.63
CA ASN A 153 13.57 -14.66 -0.22
C ASN A 153 14.94 -14.08 0.16
N LYS A 154 15.96 -14.19 -0.71
CA LYS A 154 17.28 -13.59 -0.48
C LYS A 154 17.22 -12.06 -0.50
N ILE A 155 16.51 -11.48 -1.47
CA ILE A 155 16.25 -10.03 -1.55
C ILE A 155 15.55 -9.56 -0.28
N ALA A 156 14.51 -10.26 0.15
CA ALA A 156 13.74 -9.92 1.34
C ALA A 156 14.58 -10.01 2.63
N ALA A 157 15.51 -10.96 2.72
CA ALA A 157 16.42 -11.07 3.86
C ALA A 157 17.38 -9.87 3.98
N VAL A 158 17.80 -9.28 2.85
CA VAL A 158 18.60 -8.04 2.83
C VAL A 158 17.75 -6.85 3.28
N ALA A 159 16.54 -6.69 2.75
CA ALA A 159 15.61 -5.62 3.14
C ALA A 159 15.27 -5.70 4.64
N ALA A 160 15.03 -6.90 5.18
CA ALA A 160 14.71 -7.13 6.58
C ALA A 160 15.86 -6.69 7.53
N LYS A 161 17.14 -6.94 7.17
CA LYS A 161 18.31 -6.45 7.91
C LYS A 161 18.36 -4.92 7.97
N ALA A 162 17.78 -4.25 6.97
CA ALA A 162 17.68 -2.80 6.92
C ALA A 162 16.43 -2.24 7.66
N GLY A 163 15.59 -3.11 8.23
CA GLY A 163 14.36 -2.76 8.91
C GLY A 163 13.18 -2.50 7.95
N ILE A 164 13.25 -3.01 6.73
CA ILE A 164 12.22 -2.83 5.68
C ILE A 164 11.54 -4.17 5.42
N GLN A 165 10.20 -4.15 5.36
CA GLN A 165 9.39 -5.29 4.98
C GLN A 165 9.31 -5.41 3.44
N GLN A 166 9.73 -6.56 2.90
CA GLN A 166 9.54 -6.85 1.48
C GLN A 166 8.11 -7.31 1.23
N GLY A 167 7.51 -6.86 0.12
CA GLY A 167 6.16 -7.21 -0.29
C GLY A 167 6.06 -7.63 -1.75
N LEU A 168 5.18 -8.59 -2.03
CA LEU A 168 4.86 -9.04 -3.38
C LEU A 168 3.42 -8.68 -3.75
N HIS A 169 3.28 -7.99 -4.87
CA HIS A 169 2.02 -7.72 -5.54
C HIS A 169 1.65 -8.88 -6.47
N ASN A 170 0.43 -8.99 -6.94
CA ASN A 170 0.01 -10.08 -7.83
C ASN A 170 -0.39 -9.58 -9.22
N GLU A 171 0.62 -9.35 -10.06
CA GLU A 171 0.47 -9.05 -11.48
C GLU A 171 1.24 -10.05 -12.34
N GLY A 172 0.95 -10.09 -13.64
CA GLY A 172 1.74 -10.82 -14.63
C GLY A 172 1.99 -12.27 -14.27
N PHE A 173 3.21 -12.57 -13.86
CA PHE A 173 3.70 -13.90 -13.49
C PHE A 173 2.83 -14.57 -12.39
N GLU A 174 2.41 -13.82 -11.38
CA GLU A 174 1.67 -14.32 -10.22
C GLU A 174 0.25 -14.78 -10.56
N VAL A 175 -0.36 -14.19 -11.60
CA VAL A 175 -1.72 -14.59 -12.04
C VAL A 175 -1.74 -15.76 -13.02
N SER A 176 -0.57 -16.32 -13.36
CA SER A 176 -0.43 -17.51 -14.18
C SER A 176 -0.77 -18.80 -13.42
N SER A 177 -0.70 -19.92 -14.11
CA SER A 177 -0.86 -21.26 -13.52
C SER A 177 0.25 -22.19 -13.99
N VAL A 178 0.70 -23.07 -13.09
CA VAL A 178 1.69 -24.11 -13.34
C VAL A 178 1.15 -25.43 -12.83
N GLU A 179 1.15 -26.46 -13.70
CA GLU A 179 0.70 -27.81 -13.35
C GLU A 179 -0.72 -27.85 -12.72
N GLY A 180 -1.61 -26.97 -13.23
CA GLY A 180 -2.99 -26.85 -12.75
C GLY A 180 -3.18 -26.09 -11.43
N LYS A 181 -2.09 -25.55 -10.83
CA LYS A 181 -2.14 -24.70 -9.63
C LYS A 181 -1.86 -23.25 -9.98
N ARG A 182 -2.49 -22.33 -9.29
CA ARG A 182 -2.16 -20.88 -9.41
C ARG A 182 -0.74 -20.62 -8.94
N THR A 183 0.04 -19.93 -9.74
CA THR A 183 1.42 -19.54 -9.37
C THR A 183 1.44 -18.73 -8.06
N TYR A 184 0.43 -17.91 -7.83
CA TYR A 184 0.31 -17.14 -6.58
C TYR A 184 0.17 -18.03 -5.35
N ASP A 185 -0.62 -19.12 -5.42
CA ASP A 185 -0.76 -20.06 -4.31
C ASP A 185 0.56 -20.81 -4.04
N ILE A 186 1.31 -21.17 -5.10
CA ILE A 186 2.63 -21.79 -4.97
C ILE A 186 3.61 -20.82 -4.30
N LEU A 187 3.61 -19.54 -4.69
CA LEU A 187 4.43 -18.50 -4.08
C LEU A 187 4.07 -18.26 -2.60
N MET A 188 2.78 -18.35 -2.23
CA MET A 188 2.36 -18.30 -0.83
C MET A 188 3.03 -19.36 0.04
N GLU A 189 3.27 -20.55 -0.53
CA GLU A 189 3.93 -21.68 0.17
C GLU A 189 5.46 -21.53 0.19
N LEU A 190 6.07 -21.01 -0.90
CA LEU A 190 7.53 -20.95 -1.06
C LEU A 190 8.18 -19.71 -0.43
N LEU A 191 7.45 -18.59 -0.34
CA LEU A 191 7.97 -17.35 0.22
C LEU A 191 7.90 -17.35 1.75
N ASP A 192 9.03 -17.05 2.39
CA ASP A 192 9.16 -17.02 3.85
C ASP A 192 8.17 -16.01 4.46
N PRO A 193 7.21 -16.45 5.30
CA PRO A 193 6.19 -15.60 5.87
C PRO A 193 6.71 -14.51 6.84
N LYS A 194 7.95 -14.66 7.33
CA LYS A 194 8.62 -13.66 8.15
C LYS A 194 9.28 -12.56 7.33
N LEU A 195 9.71 -12.88 6.10
CA LEU A 195 10.46 -11.98 5.23
C LEU A 195 9.57 -11.31 4.18
N VAL A 196 8.57 -12.04 3.65
CA VAL A 196 7.72 -11.57 2.54
C VAL A 196 6.26 -11.51 2.98
N LYS A 197 5.67 -10.35 2.82
CA LYS A 197 4.22 -10.13 2.89
C LYS A 197 3.65 -9.93 1.49
N PHE A 198 2.34 -9.80 1.39
CA PHE A 198 1.66 -9.65 0.11
C PHE A 198 0.84 -8.36 0.08
N GLN A 199 0.79 -7.75 -1.09
CA GLN A 199 -0.14 -6.69 -1.44
C GLN A 199 -1.10 -7.26 -2.48
N PHE A 200 -2.41 -7.23 -2.22
CA PHE A 200 -3.39 -7.82 -3.12
C PHE A 200 -3.88 -6.82 -4.15
N GLN A 201 -3.79 -7.18 -5.45
CA GLN A 201 -4.35 -6.40 -6.56
C GLN A 201 -5.79 -6.80 -6.83
N MET A 202 -6.74 -5.89 -6.57
CA MET A 202 -8.16 -6.18 -6.75
C MET A 202 -8.57 -6.41 -8.21
N SER A 203 -7.85 -5.82 -9.17
CA SER A 203 -8.14 -6.04 -10.60
C SER A 203 -7.99 -7.50 -11.04
N THR A 204 -7.34 -8.35 -10.24
CA THR A 204 -7.17 -9.79 -10.51
C THR A 204 -8.47 -10.58 -10.35
N ILE A 205 -9.54 -9.95 -9.86
CA ILE A 205 -10.89 -10.56 -9.85
C ILE A 205 -11.31 -11.02 -11.25
N ARG A 206 -10.89 -10.33 -12.31
CA ARG A 206 -11.11 -10.72 -13.71
C ARG A 206 -10.50 -12.08 -14.08
N TYR A 207 -9.57 -12.57 -13.31
CA TYR A 207 -8.92 -13.89 -13.43
C TYR A 207 -9.41 -14.87 -12.35
N GLY A 208 -10.49 -14.53 -11.63
CA GLY A 208 -11.09 -15.39 -10.61
C GLY A 208 -10.38 -15.38 -9.25
N PHE A 209 -9.56 -14.35 -8.95
CA PHE A 209 -9.01 -14.18 -7.61
C PHE A 209 -10.01 -13.43 -6.72
N ASP A 210 -10.38 -14.00 -5.58
CA ASP A 210 -11.23 -13.36 -4.56
C ASP A 210 -10.37 -12.91 -3.38
N ALA A 211 -10.20 -11.60 -3.23
CA ALA A 211 -9.40 -11.03 -2.14
C ALA A 211 -9.87 -11.47 -0.76
N ALA A 212 -11.20 -11.53 -0.55
CA ALA A 212 -11.75 -11.92 0.75
C ALA A 212 -11.40 -13.37 1.11
N GLU A 213 -11.40 -14.29 0.12
CA GLU A 213 -10.97 -15.67 0.33
C GLU A 213 -9.49 -15.74 0.72
N TYR A 214 -8.62 -14.99 0.02
CA TYR A 214 -7.19 -14.95 0.31
C TYR A 214 -6.90 -14.38 1.71
N PHE A 215 -7.55 -13.30 2.10
CA PHE A 215 -7.36 -12.69 3.41
C PHE A 215 -7.77 -13.63 4.55
N MET A 216 -8.87 -14.37 4.38
CA MET A 216 -9.35 -15.34 5.35
C MET A 216 -8.50 -16.61 5.40
N LYS A 217 -8.01 -17.07 4.23
CA LYS A 217 -7.19 -18.29 4.12
C LYS A 217 -5.78 -18.11 4.67
N TYR A 218 -5.21 -16.90 4.52
CA TYR A 218 -3.83 -16.59 4.87
C TYR A 218 -3.72 -15.37 5.81
N PRO A 219 -4.28 -15.44 7.03
CA PRO A 219 -4.26 -14.31 7.96
C PRO A 219 -2.82 -13.90 8.29
N GLY A 220 -2.56 -12.59 8.32
CA GLY A 220 -1.24 -12.01 8.59
C GLY A 220 -0.24 -12.10 7.43
N ARG A 221 -0.60 -12.68 6.28
CA ARG A 221 0.25 -12.70 5.09
C ARG A 221 0.07 -11.44 4.22
N PHE A 222 -1.10 -10.82 4.23
CA PHE A 222 -1.41 -9.60 3.51
C PHE A 222 -1.28 -8.38 4.40
N PHE A 223 -0.51 -7.39 3.99
CA PHE A 223 -0.39 -6.14 4.74
C PHE A 223 -1.05 -4.96 4.02
N SER A 224 -1.23 -5.04 2.69
CA SER A 224 -1.91 -4.01 1.92
C SER A 224 -2.70 -4.56 0.73
N MET A 225 -3.51 -3.70 0.11
CA MET A 225 -4.24 -4.00 -1.11
C MET A 225 -4.37 -2.76 -2.01
N HIS A 226 -4.33 -2.99 -3.33
CA HIS A 226 -4.67 -1.99 -4.33
C HIS A 226 -6.14 -2.07 -4.70
N LEU A 227 -6.82 -0.92 -4.63
CA LEU A 227 -8.24 -0.82 -4.88
C LEU A 227 -8.49 -0.41 -6.33
N GLN A 228 -9.15 -1.29 -7.05
CA GLN A 228 -9.75 -1.07 -8.37
C GLN A 228 -11.07 -1.84 -8.39
N ASP A 229 -12.04 -1.40 -9.17
CA ASP A 229 -13.28 -2.15 -9.33
C ASP A 229 -13.47 -2.59 -10.78
N TRP A 230 -14.30 -3.58 -10.99
CA TRP A 230 -14.47 -4.25 -12.26
C TRP A 230 -15.93 -4.39 -12.62
N ASN A 231 -16.28 -3.99 -13.85
CA ASN A 231 -17.59 -4.28 -14.42
C ASN A 231 -17.50 -5.52 -15.31
N PRO A 232 -18.11 -6.66 -14.92
CA PRO A 232 -18.03 -7.91 -15.68
C PRO A 232 -18.82 -7.87 -17.00
N GLU A 233 -19.84 -7.02 -17.12
CA GLU A 233 -20.67 -6.88 -18.34
C GLU A 233 -19.89 -6.16 -19.44
N THR A 234 -19.28 -5.03 -19.10
CA THR A 234 -18.49 -4.24 -20.05
C THR A 234 -17.03 -4.71 -20.15
N LYS A 235 -16.59 -5.56 -19.24
CA LYS A 235 -15.19 -6.03 -19.10
C LYS A 235 -14.21 -4.86 -18.97
N THR A 236 -14.56 -3.85 -18.19
CA THR A 236 -13.74 -2.66 -17.96
C THR A 236 -13.48 -2.41 -16.48
N THR A 237 -12.36 -1.77 -16.19
CA THR A 237 -12.09 -1.18 -14.88
C THR A 237 -13.01 0.04 -14.70
N VAL A 238 -13.63 0.14 -13.53
CA VAL A 238 -14.48 1.26 -13.12
C VAL A 238 -14.02 1.80 -11.77
N ALA A 239 -14.50 2.96 -11.37
CA ALA A 239 -14.15 3.53 -10.07
C ALA A 239 -14.57 2.60 -8.92
N VAL A 240 -13.80 2.63 -7.84
CA VAL A 240 -14.09 1.85 -6.62
C VAL A 240 -15.52 2.13 -6.15
N GLY A 241 -16.29 1.05 -5.97
CA GLY A 241 -17.71 1.10 -5.59
C GLY A 241 -18.70 1.22 -6.75
N LYS A 242 -18.22 1.19 -8.01
CA LYS A 242 -19.06 1.23 -9.23
C LYS A 242 -19.11 -0.09 -9.99
N GLY A 243 -18.37 -1.08 -9.53
CA GLY A 243 -18.29 -2.41 -10.16
C GLY A 243 -19.02 -3.50 -9.38
N SER A 244 -18.51 -4.71 -9.52
CA SER A 244 -19.11 -5.93 -8.96
C SER A 244 -18.50 -6.39 -7.64
N ILE A 245 -17.48 -5.70 -7.12
CA ILE A 245 -16.79 -6.11 -5.89
C ILE A 245 -17.67 -5.79 -4.67
N ASP A 246 -17.92 -6.80 -3.84
CA ASP A 246 -18.54 -6.59 -2.52
C ASP A 246 -17.51 -6.04 -1.53
N TRP A 247 -17.39 -4.73 -1.50
CA TRP A 247 -16.44 -4.01 -0.66
C TRP A 247 -16.64 -4.23 0.84
N LYS A 248 -17.87 -4.47 1.29
CA LYS A 248 -18.11 -4.81 2.71
C LYS A 248 -17.50 -6.17 3.05
N LYS A 249 -17.73 -7.18 2.19
CA LYS A 249 -17.11 -8.51 2.33
C LYS A 249 -15.59 -8.40 2.34
N VAL A 250 -15.02 -7.64 1.36
CA VAL A 250 -13.56 -7.46 1.24
C VAL A 250 -12.98 -6.81 2.49
N PHE A 251 -13.50 -5.67 2.94
CA PHE A 251 -12.95 -4.97 4.10
C PHE A 251 -13.18 -5.74 5.41
N THR A 252 -14.29 -6.47 5.56
CA THR A 252 -14.51 -7.36 6.70
C THR A 252 -13.45 -8.47 6.76
N ALA A 253 -13.18 -9.11 5.63
CA ALA A 253 -12.14 -10.13 5.51
C ALA A 253 -10.73 -9.52 5.70
N ALA A 254 -10.46 -8.34 5.16
CA ALA A 254 -9.21 -7.62 5.33
C ALA A 254 -8.91 -7.31 6.80
N LYS A 255 -9.93 -6.92 7.58
CA LYS A 255 -9.82 -6.71 9.03
C LYS A 255 -9.39 -7.99 9.74
N THR A 256 -10.05 -9.10 9.46
CA THR A 256 -9.73 -10.42 10.03
C THR A 256 -8.37 -10.91 9.57
N GLY A 257 -8.03 -10.70 8.29
CA GLY A 257 -6.75 -11.06 7.68
C GLY A 257 -5.57 -10.21 8.12
N GLY A 258 -5.82 -9.09 8.82
CA GLY A 258 -4.77 -8.21 9.36
C GLY A 258 -4.17 -7.24 8.35
N VAL A 259 -4.89 -6.89 7.28
CA VAL A 259 -4.51 -5.85 6.31
C VAL A 259 -4.43 -4.49 7.02
N LYS A 260 -3.38 -3.72 6.76
CA LYS A 260 -3.05 -2.46 7.47
C LYS A 260 -3.06 -1.24 6.57
N ASP A 261 -3.06 -1.43 5.26
CA ASP A 261 -3.02 -0.35 4.28
C ASP A 261 -3.86 -0.70 3.05
N TYR A 262 -4.39 0.33 2.40
CA TYR A 262 -5.00 0.19 1.10
C TYR A 262 -4.79 1.45 0.27
N TYR A 263 -4.63 1.29 -1.05
CA TYR A 263 -4.32 2.36 -1.97
C TYR A 263 -5.24 2.28 -3.20
N ILE A 264 -5.90 3.38 -3.55
CA ILE A 264 -6.61 3.48 -4.82
C ILE A 264 -5.56 3.56 -5.93
N GLU A 265 -5.61 2.63 -6.88
CA GLU A 265 -4.71 2.60 -8.03
C GLU A 265 -5.50 2.87 -9.32
N GLN A 266 -5.94 4.09 -9.49
CA GLN A 266 -6.77 4.54 -10.61
C GLN A 266 -6.37 5.95 -11.06
N ASN A 267 -6.87 6.41 -12.21
CA ASN A 267 -6.68 7.79 -12.65
C ASN A 267 -7.35 8.79 -11.70
N MET A 268 -7.08 10.08 -11.87
CA MET A 268 -7.54 11.13 -10.94
C MET A 268 -9.06 11.20 -10.80
N GLU A 269 -9.81 11.04 -11.89
CA GLU A 269 -11.29 11.07 -11.88
C GLU A 269 -11.85 9.90 -11.06
N MET A 270 -11.40 8.67 -11.36
CA MET A 270 -11.81 7.48 -10.62
C MET A 270 -11.31 7.52 -9.16
N THR A 271 -10.14 8.10 -8.90
CA THR A 271 -9.63 8.29 -7.53
C THR A 271 -10.56 9.20 -6.73
N LYS A 272 -11.02 10.30 -7.30
CA LYS A 272 -12.00 11.20 -6.66
C LYS A 272 -13.31 10.48 -6.30
N GLU A 273 -13.86 9.70 -7.22
CA GLU A 273 -15.07 8.89 -6.96
C GLU A 273 -14.83 7.82 -5.90
N GLY A 274 -13.70 7.10 -5.99
CA GLY A 274 -13.30 6.07 -5.03
C GLY A 274 -13.12 6.61 -3.62
N VAL A 275 -12.48 7.78 -3.46
CA VAL A 275 -12.36 8.44 -2.15
C VAL A 275 -13.74 8.78 -1.57
N ALA A 276 -14.65 9.33 -2.39
CA ALA A 276 -15.99 9.64 -1.94
C ALA A 276 -16.77 8.39 -1.49
N PHE A 277 -16.64 7.29 -2.25
CA PHE A 277 -17.24 6.01 -1.90
C PHE A 277 -16.66 5.46 -0.58
N LEU A 278 -15.34 5.45 -0.41
CA LEU A 278 -14.69 4.91 0.79
C LEU A 278 -15.06 5.69 2.05
N LYS A 279 -15.17 7.03 1.96
CA LYS A 279 -15.64 7.88 3.06
C LYS A 279 -17.09 7.56 3.49
N ALA A 280 -17.92 7.10 2.56
CA ALA A 280 -19.32 6.75 2.82
C ALA A 280 -19.52 5.27 3.22
N LEU A 281 -18.52 4.41 2.97
CA LEU A 281 -18.60 2.97 3.21
C LEU A 281 -18.53 2.67 4.71
N LYS A 282 -19.58 2.04 5.24
CA LYS A 282 -19.64 1.57 6.64
C LYS A 282 -19.30 0.07 6.68
N VAL A 283 -18.21 -0.27 7.37
CA VAL A 283 -17.72 -1.64 7.55
C VAL A 283 -17.58 -1.94 9.04
#